data_e04ad26acd78db501ce2ac9deeebd399
#
_entry.id   e04ad26acd78db501ce2ac9deeebd399
#
_cell.length_a   1.000
_cell.length_b   1.000
_cell.length_c   1.000
_cell.angle_alpha   90.00
_cell.angle_beta   90.00
_cell.angle_gamma   90.00
#
_symmetry.space_group_name_H-M   'P 1'
#
loop_
_entity.id
_entity.type
_entity.pdbx_description
1 polymer ?
#
loop_
_entity_poly.entity_id
_entity_poly.type
_entity_poly.pdbx_seq_one_letter_code
_entity_poly.pdbx_strand_id
1 'polypeptide(L)'
;MKRISIMFVTLLFATQVSAQDIKLPEPQKTGGMPLMEALNLRKTDRDFSPKELDNQLLSNLLWASNGINRPDGRRTAPTARNMQQMDIYLYLPSGVYLYMPKENMLKLIVAGDYRKESAKQEFAQKAPVILVFVANYDKMNCDEECRTFYGATDCGNVSQNVYLFCASQKLHTVAIGMIDREAITKLLKINGKPILGQPIGFPK
;
A
#
# COMPACT_ATOMS: atom_id res chain seq x y z
N MET A 1 -28.28 32.22 -52.00
CA MET A 1 -27.29 31.20 -51.66
C MET A 1 -27.33 30.95 -50.14
N LYS A 2 -27.97 29.88 -49.67
CA LYS A 2 -28.06 29.55 -48.22
C LYS A 2 -26.81 28.75 -47.82
N ARG A 3 -26.03 29.29 -46.87
CA ARG A 3 -24.88 28.59 -46.27
C ARG A 3 -25.39 27.66 -45.21
N ILE A 4 -25.20 26.34 -45.40
CA ILE A 4 -25.47 25.29 -44.40
C ILE A 4 -24.21 25.18 -43.55
N SER A 5 -24.27 25.61 -42.28
CA SER A 5 -23.21 25.36 -41.29
C SER A 5 -23.39 23.97 -40.72
N ILE A 6 -22.49 23.07 -41.03
CA ILE A 6 -22.43 21.72 -40.41
C ILE A 6 -21.65 21.83 -39.13
N MET A 7 -22.33 21.69 -37.99
CA MET A 7 -21.73 21.65 -36.67
C MET A 7 -21.25 20.25 -36.38
N PHE A 8 -19.94 20.01 -36.37
CA PHE A 8 -19.34 18.77 -35.95
C PHE A 8 -19.43 18.67 -34.43
N VAL A 9 -20.28 17.79 -33.92
CA VAL A 9 -20.31 17.40 -32.51
C VAL A 9 -19.30 16.30 -32.29
N THR A 10 -18.15 16.65 -31.73
CA THR A 10 -17.13 15.66 -31.32
C THR A 10 -17.59 15.00 -30.02
N LEU A 11 -18.07 13.77 -30.10
CA LEU A 11 -18.42 12.94 -28.95
C LEU A 11 -17.11 12.44 -28.31
N LEU A 12 -16.67 13.07 -27.22
CA LEU A 12 -15.59 12.52 -26.38
C LEU A 12 -16.13 11.30 -25.65
N PHE A 13 -15.77 10.10 -26.11
CA PHE A 13 -15.92 8.89 -25.32
C PHE A 13 -14.88 8.91 -24.18
N ALA A 14 -15.27 9.30 -22.99
CA ALA A 14 -14.50 9.05 -21.80
C ALA A 14 -14.57 7.54 -21.52
N THR A 15 -13.49 6.81 -21.85
CA THR A 15 -13.35 5.42 -21.39
C THR A 15 -13.24 5.44 -19.88
N GLN A 16 -14.33 5.09 -19.19
CA GLN A 16 -14.29 4.81 -17.76
C GLN A 16 -13.46 3.54 -17.57
N VAL A 17 -12.21 3.70 -17.12
CA VAL A 17 -11.43 2.57 -16.63
C VAL A 17 -12.12 2.12 -15.34
N SER A 18 -12.88 1.04 -15.44
CA SER A 18 -13.48 0.41 -14.27
C SER A 18 -12.36 -0.17 -13.42
N ALA A 19 -12.23 0.27 -12.18
CA ALA A 19 -11.28 -0.32 -11.25
C ALA A 19 -11.67 -1.79 -11.02
N GLN A 20 -10.67 -2.67 -11.08
CA GLN A 20 -10.82 -4.12 -10.92
C GLN A 20 -9.63 -4.69 -10.16
N ASP A 21 -9.71 -5.96 -9.79
CA ASP A 21 -8.58 -6.68 -9.19
C ASP A 21 -7.35 -6.58 -10.10
N ILE A 22 -6.16 -6.41 -9.51
CA ILE A 22 -4.90 -6.30 -10.24
C ILE A 22 -4.06 -7.52 -9.96
N LYS A 23 -3.83 -8.36 -10.96
CA LYS A 23 -2.83 -9.42 -10.88
C LYS A 23 -1.44 -8.80 -10.99
N LEU A 24 -0.61 -9.02 -9.96
CA LEU A 24 0.76 -8.53 -9.96
C LEU A 24 1.69 -9.51 -10.69
N PRO A 25 2.74 -9.03 -11.37
CA PRO A 25 3.80 -9.89 -11.87
C PRO A 25 4.55 -10.57 -10.73
N GLU A 26 5.25 -11.67 -10.99
CA GLU A 26 6.07 -12.34 -9.97
C GLU A 26 7.11 -11.36 -9.40
N PRO A 27 7.26 -11.31 -8.06
CA PRO A 27 8.24 -10.41 -7.44
C PRO A 27 9.67 -10.89 -7.71
N GLN A 28 10.57 -9.96 -7.92
CA GLN A 28 12.00 -10.21 -8.03
C GLN A 28 12.58 -10.44 -6.64
N LYS A 29 12.89 -11.69 -6.31
CA LYS A 29 13.31 -12.13 -4.96
C LYS A 29 14.83 -12.11 -4.76
N THR A 30 15.58 -11.74 -5.80
CA THR A 30 17.05 -11.72 -5.81
C THR A 30 17.55 -10.39 -6.35
N GLY A 31 18.81 -10.05 -6.04
CA GLY A 31 19.40 -8.76 -6.44
C GLY A 31 19.04 -7.64 -5.46
N GLY A 32 19.07 -6.41 -5.98
CA GLY A 32 18.86 -5.20 -5.18
C GLY A 32 20.15 -4.68 -4.52
N MET A 33 20.00 -3.74 -3.59
CA MET A 33 21.10 -3.11 -2.85
C MET A 33 21.53 -3.99 -1.68
N PRO A 34 22.83 -4.07 -1.35
CA PRO A 34 23.30 -4.75 -0.13
C PRO A 34 22.60 -4.19 1.12
N LEU A 35 22.27 -5.07 2.06
CA LEU A 35 21.50 -4.69 3.26
C LEU A 35 22.13 -3.55 4.06
N MET A 36 23.44 -3.58 4.26
CA MET A 36 24.14 -2.53 5.03
C MET A 36 24.09 -1.17 4.34
N GLU A 37 24.12 -1.16 3.01
CA GLU A 37 23.96 0.05 2.21
C GLU A 37 22.52 0.58 2.30
N ALA A 38 21.52 -0.31 2.20
CA ALA A 38 20.12 0.07 2.36
C ALA A 38 19.83 0.65 3.76
N LEU A 39 20.41 0.06 4.81
CA LEU A 39 20.32 0.58 6.18
C LEU A 39 20.97 1.97 6.31
N ASN A 40 22.14 2.18 5.69
CA ASN A 40 22.84 3.45 5.71
C ASN A 40 22.09 4.57 4.97
N LEU A 41 21.38 4.22 3.89
CA LEU A 41 20.62 5.16 3.07
C LEU A 41 19.18 5.37 3.53
N ARG A 42 18.65 4.48 4.40
CA ARG A 42 17.28 4.57 4.91
C ARG A 42 17.06 5.93 5.61
N LYS A 43 16.11 6.68 5.13
CA LYS A 43 15.69 7.97 5.72
C LYS A 43 14.18 8.15 5.61
N THR A 44 13.69 9.22 6.22
CA THR A 44 12.30 9.66 6.14
C THR A 44 12.20 10.86 5.21
N ASP A 45 11.44 10.72 4.13
CA ASP A 45 11.18 11.78 3.16
C ASP A 45 9.67 12.05 3.03
N ARG A 46 9.29 13.30 2.77
CA ARG A 46 7.90 13.78 2.75
C ARG A 46 7.51 14.49 1.47
N ASP A 47 8.35 14.46 0.46
CA ASP A 47 8.10 15.02 -0.86
C ASP A 47 8.00 13.89 -1.89
N PHE A 48 6.92 13.89 -2.65
CA PHE A 48 6.57 12.83 -3.57
C PHE A 48 6.26 13.40 -4.95
N SER A 49 6.88 12.83 -5.97
CA SER A 49 6.49 13.02 -7.36
C SER A 49 5.10 12.39 -7.60
N PRO A 50 4.26 12.94 -8.47
CA PRO A 50 2.99 12.32 -8.84
C PRO A 50 3.14 11.08 -9.73
N LYS A 51 4.37 10.72 -10.13
CA LYS A 51 4.65 9.56 -10.94
C LYS A 51 4.22 8.27 -10.24
N GLU A 52 3.35 7.50 -10.86
CA GLU A 52 2.87 6.22 -10.33
C GLU A 52 3.99 5.15 -10.34
N LEU A 53 3.89 4.21 -9.39
CA LEU A 53 4.70 3.01 -9.37
C LEU A 53 4.08 1.99 -10.33
N ASP A 54 4.89 1.37 -11.18
CA ASP A 54 4.42 0.28 -12.03
C ASP A 54 4.12 -1.01 -11.23
N ASN A 55 3.42 -1.94 -11.87
CA ASN A 55 3.00 -3.18 -11.21
C ASN A 55 4.16 -4.07 -10.77
N GLN A 56 5.32 -4.02 -11.46
CA GLN A 56 6.50 -4.79 -11.05
C GLN A 56 7.10 -4.22 -9.76
N LEU A 57 7.20 -2.90 -9.66
CA LEU A 57 7.71 -2.23 -8.47
C LEU A 57 6.77 -2.40 -7.28
N LEU A 58 5.43 -2.34 -7.52
CA LEU A 58 4.41 -2.65 -6.51
C LEU A 58 4.52 -4.11 -6.03
N SER A 59 4.70 -5.07 -6.94
CA SER A 59 4.88 -6.49 -6.59
C SER A 59 6.10 -6.70 -5.71
N ASN A 60 7.24 -6.12 -6.10
CA ASN A 60 8.49 -6.21 -5.35
C ASN A 60 8.37 -5.57 -3.96
N LEU A 61 7.76 -4.38 -3.87
CA LEU A 61 7.51 -3.66 -2.62
C LEU A 61 6.65 -4.50 -1.66
N LEU A 62 5.55 -5.04 -2.15
CA LEU A 62 4.59 -5.77 -1.32
C LEU A 62 5.15 -7.11 -0.86
N TRP A 63 5.88 -7.79 -1.75
CA TRP A 63 6.59 -9.00 -1.37
C TRP A 63 7.66 -8.71 -0.31
N ALA A 64 8.48 -7.69 -0.50
CA ALA A 64 9.48 -7.29 0.49
C ALA A 64 8.83 -6.95 1.84
N SER A 65 7.71 -6.25 1.82
CA SER A 65 6.97 -5.80 3.03
C SER A 65 6.46 -6.97 3.86
N ASN A 66 5.66 -7.86 3.24
CA ASN A 66 4.96 -8.94 3.94
C ASN A 66 4.57 -10.11 3.01
N GLY A 67 5.37 -10.38 1.97
CA GLY A 67 5.14 -11.48 1.04
C GLY A 67 5.51 -12.85 1.62
N ILE A 68 5.07 -13.91 0.95
CA ILE A 68 5.43 -15.29 1.30
C ILE A 68 6.84 -15.58 0.79
N ASN A 69 7.75 -15.99 1.69
CA ASN A 69 9.14 -16.26 1.37
C ASN A 69 9.54 -17.73 1.60
N ARG A 70 8.62 -18.58 2.05
CA ARG A 70 8.87 -20.00 2.36
C ARG A 70 7.69 -20.87 1.96
N PRO A 71 7.93 -22.18 1.64
CA PRO A 71 6.87 -23.10 1.23
C PRO A 71 5.76 -23.30 2.27
N ASP A 72 6.06 -23.12 3.56
CA ASP A 72 5.10 -23.22 4.66
C ASP A 72 4.18 -21.98 4.81
N GLY A 73 4.26 -21.02 3.89
CA GLY A 73 3.43 -19.83 3.86
C GLY A 73 3.85 -18.70 4.81
N ARG A 74 4.98 -18.84 5.49
CA ARG A 74 5.51 -17.75 6.33
C ARG A 74 6.00 -16.58 5.51
N ARG A 75 6.10 -15.41 6.18
CA ARG A 75 6.28 -14.12 5.53
C ARG A 75 7.70 -13.58 5.66
N THR A 76 8.00 -12.58 4.85
CA THR A 76 9.22 -11.75 4.95
C THR A 76 9.29 -11.01 6.28
N ALA A 77 8.15 -10.54 6.81
CA ALA A 77 8.06 -9.96 8.15
C ALA A 77 7.63 -11.04 9.17
N PRO A 78 8.28 -11.12 10.34
CA PRO A 78 7.84 -12.02 11.41
C PRO A 78 6.56 -11.49 12.04
N THR A 79 5.73 -12.40 12.59
CA THR A 79 4.58 -12.07 13.42
C THR A 79 4.54 -12.96 14.66
N ALA A 80 4.06 -12.41 15.77
CA ALA A 80 3.89 -13.17 16.99
C ALA A 80 3.04 -14.42 16.74
N ARG A 81 3.49 -15.56 17.25
CA ARG A 81 2.81 -16.87 17.10
C ARG A 81 2.44 -17.24 15.66
N ASN A 82 3.09 -16.63 14.66
CA ASN A 82 2.75 -16.76 13.23
C ASN A 82 1.28 -16.44 12.92
N MET A 83 0.66 -15.51 13.63
CA MET A 83 -0.74 -15.12 13.43
C MET A 83 -0.98 -14.47 12.06
N GLN A 84 0.06 -13.89 11.45
CA GLN A 84 0.03 -13.23 10.13
C GLN A 84 -1.12 -12.21 10.00
N GLN A 85 -1.40 -11.50 11.08
CA GLN A 85 -2.53 -10.60 11.23
C GLN A 85 -2.38 -9.28 10.48
N MET A 86 -1.16 -8.94 10.00
CA MET A 86 -0.96 -7.69 9.30
C MET A 86 -1.48 -7.76 7.87
N ASP A 87 -2.62 -7.11 7.63
CA ASP A 87 -3.15 -6.85 6.30
C ASP A 87 -2.60 -5.52 5.77
N ILE A 88 -2.24 -5.49 4.49
CA ILE A 88 -1.75 -4.28 3.81
C ILE A 88 -2.80 -3.82 2.82
N TYR A 89 -3.35 -2.64 3.05
CA TYR A 89 -4.22 -1.95 2.12
C TYR A 89 -3.45 -0.90 1.34
N LEU A 90 -3.65 -0.88 0.02
CA LEU A 90 -3.05 0.12 -0.87
C LEU A 90 -4.11 1.12 -1.28
N TYR A 91 -3.86 2.38 -1.01
CA TYR A 91 -4.63 3.51 -1.51
C TYR A 91 -3.93 4.04 -2.76
N LEU A 92 -4.52 3.79 -3.92
CA LEU A 92 -4.08 4.24 -5.24
C LEU A 92 -5.07 5.25 -5.82
N PRO A 93 -4.73 6.03 -6.86
CA PRO A 93 -5.68 6.90 -7.54
C PRO A 93 -6.93 6.19 -8.07
N SER A 94 -6.79 4.90 -8.46
CA SER A 94 -7.87 4.08 -9.02
C SER A 94 -8.78 3.42 -7.98
N GLY A 95 -8.30 3.24 -6.74
CA GLY A 95 -9.06 2.54 -5.71
C GLY A 95 -8.27 2.20 -4.46
N VAL A 96 -8.95 1.56 -3.52
CA VAL A 96 -8.35 0.94 -2.35
C VAL A 96 -8.35 -0.57 -2.55
N TYR A 97 -7.18 -1.16 -2.36
CA TYR A 97 -6.93 -2.57 -2.62
C TYR A 97 -6.36 -3.27 -1.39
N LEU A 98 -6.73 -4.53 -1.20
CA LEU A 98 -6.09 -5.43 -0.23
C LEU A 98 -5.02 -6.26 -0.94
N TYR A 99 -3.80 -6.26 -0.44
CA TYR A 99 -2.76 -7.17 -0.91
C TYR A 99 -3.05 -8.61 -0.50
N MET A 100 -3.13 -9.49 -1.48
CA MET A 100 -3.34 -10.95 -1.33
C MET A 100 -2.02 -11.67 -1.63
N PRO A 101 -1.19 -11.97 -0.60
CA PRO A 101 0.17 -12.48 -0.83
C PRO A 101 0.23 -13.88 -1.43
N LYS A 102 -0.80 -14.71 -1.19
CA LYS A 102 -0.86 -16.08 -1.73
C LYS A 102 -1.07 -16.08 -3.24
N GLU A 103 -1.95 -15.20 -3.70
CA GLU A 103 -2.31 -15.05 -5.11
C GLU A 103 -1.39 -14.06 -5.83
N ASN A 104 -0.57 -13.33 -5.10
CA ASN A 104 0.22 -12.17 -5.55
C ASN A 104 -0.65 -11.19 -6.38
N MET A 105 -1.69 -10.69 -5.74
CA MET A 105 -2.65 -9.79 -6.37
C MET A 105 -3.12 -8.68 -5.43
N LEU A 106 -3.68 -7.64 -6.00
CA LEU A 106 -4.41 -6.59 -5.32
C LEU A 106 -5.89 -6.81 -5.55
N LYS A 107 -6.61 -7.17 -4.48
CA LYS A 107 -8.06 -7.32 -4.49
C LYS A 107 -8.70 -5.96 -4.29
N LEU A 108 -9.53 -5.53 -5.23
CA LEU A 108 -10.27 -4.27 -5.12
C LEU A 108 -11.27 -4.33 -3.95
N ILE A 109 -11.21 -3.33 -3.08
CA ILE A 109 -12.15 -3.15 -1.98
C ILE A 109 -13.18 -2.07 -2.34
N VAL A 110 -12.70 -0.92 -2.85
CA VAL A 110 -13.55 0.17 -3.30
C VAL A 110 -12.87 0.95 -4.42
N ALA A 111 -13.60 1.28 -5.48
CA ALA A 111 -13.12 2.08 -6.59
C ALA A 111 -13.15 3.58 -6.27
N GLY A 112 -12.17 4.33 -6.75
CA GLY A 112 -12.04 5.78 -6.55
C GLY A 112 -10.85 6.18 -5.70
N ASP A 113 -10.49 7.45 -5.74
CA ASP A 113 -9.33 7.99 -5.02
C ASP A 113 -9.70 8.37 -3.58
N TYR A 114 -9.30 7.53 -2.65
CA TYR A 114 -9.51 7.70 -1.19
C TYR A 114 -8.22 8.03 -0.43
N ARG A 115 -7.17 8.48 -1.11
CA ARG A 115 -5.89 8.80 -0.45
C ARG A 115 -6.03 9.92 0.59
N LYS A 116 -6.95 10.86 0.36
CA LYS A 116 -7.23 11.96 1.29
C LYS A 116 -7.85 11.48 2.60
N GLU A 117 -8.65 10.44 2.55
CA GLU A 117 -9.32 9.84 3.71
C GLU A 117 -8.38 8.96 4.54
N SER A 118 -7.26 8.48 3.95
CA SER A 118 -6.33 7.60 4.63
C SER A 118 -5.36 8.33 5.57
N ALA A 119 -5.03 9.59 5.29
CA ALA A 119 -4.00 10.34 5.99
C ALA A 119 -4.45 11.78 6.28
N LYS A 120 -4.18 12.26 7.50
CA LYS A 120 -4.51 13.65 7.91
C LYS A 120 -3.47 14.67 7.43
N GLN A 121 -2.30 14.23 6.99
CA GLN A 121 -1.20 15.08 6.58
C GLN A 121 -1.20 15.27 5.05
N GLU A 122 -1.25 16.52 4.60
CA GLU A 122 -1.39 16.88 3.20
C GLU A 122 -0.29 16.30 2.29
N PHE A 123 0.96 16.26 2.77
CA PHE A 123 2.06 15.69 1.98
C PHE A 123 1.82 14.20 1.67
N ALA A 124 1.24 13.45 2.63
CA ALA A 124 0.96 12.03 2.46
C ALA A 124 -0.12 11.79 1.40
N GLN A 125 -1.14 12.66 1.37
CA GLN A 125 -2.24 12.58 0.39
C GLN A 125 -1.78 12.80 -1.06
N LYS A 126 -0.58 13.39 -1.26
CA LYS A 126 0.02 13.63 -2.59
C LYS A 126 0.84 12.46 -3.11
N ALA A 127 1.18 11.49 -2.25
CA ALA A 127 1.93 10.31 -2.66
C ALA A 127 1.10 9.45 -3.64
N PRO A 128 1.71 8.89 -4.69
CA PRO A 128 1.01 8.01 -5.63
C PRO A 128 0.49 6.73 -5.00
N VAL A 129 1.12 6.27 -3.92
CA VAL A 129 0.73 5.08 -3.15
C VAL A 129 0.75 5.42 -1.67
N ILE A 130 -0.31 5.02 -0.93
CA ILE A 130 -0.28 5.03 0.53
C ILE A 130 -0.59 3.62 1.00
N LEU A 131 0.36 2.99 1.70
CA LEU A 131 0.09 1.74 2.40
C LEU A 131 -0.58 2.07 3.74
N VAL A 132 -1.61 1.31 4.09
CA VAL A 132 -2.23 1.32 5.42
C VAL A 132 -2.10 -0.08 6.00
N PHE A 133 -1.43 -0.19 7.13
CA PHE A 133 -1.23 -1.46 7.85
C PHE A 133 -2.34 -1.64 8.87
N VAL A 134 -3.05 -2.75 8.76
CA VAL A 134 -4.19 -3.09 9.61
C VAL A 134 -3.90 -4.37 10.38
N ALA A 135 -4.00 -4.30 11.70
CA ALA A 135 -4.04 -5.48 12.54
C ALA A 135 -5.45 -6.10 12.45
N ASN A 136 -5.57 -7.20 11.72
CA ASN A 136 -6.81 -7.93 11.51
C ASN A 136 -7.11 -8.81 12.73
N TYR A 137 -8.14 -8.47 13.47
CA TYR A 137 -8.50 -9.14 14.73
C TYR A 137 -9.09 -10.54 14.54
N ASP A 138 -9.63 -10.85 13.36
CA ASP A 138 -10.12 -12.19 13.04
C ASP A 138 -8.97 -13.23 13.00
N LYS A 139 -7.73 -12.77 12.82
CA LYS A 139 -6.52 -13.59 12.84
C LYS A 139 -5.83 -13.64 14.21
N MET A 140 -6.33 -12.85 15.18
CA MET A 140 -5.72 -12.69 16.49
C MET A 140 -6.59 -13.34 17.58
N ASN A 141 -6.32 -14.62 17.85
CA ASN A 141 -7.00 -15.33 18.94
C ASN A 141 -6.33 -15.02 20.28
N CYS A 142 -6.54 -13.80 20.78
CA CYS A 142 -6.01 -13.32 22.06
C CYS A 142 -6.81 -12.10 22.55
N ASP A 143 -6.52 -11.62 23.76
CA ASP A 143 -7.18 -10.47 24.40
C ASP A 143 -6.78 -9.13 23.77
N GLU A 144 -7.35 -8.04 24.28
CA GLU A 144 -7.13 -6.69 23.76
C GLU A 144 -5.69 -6.19 23.97
N GLU A 145 -5.08 -6.53 25.10
CA GLU A 145 -3.68 -6.17 25.40
C GLU A 145 -2.74 -6.81 24.38
N CYS A 146 -2.90 -8.10 24.15
CA CYS A 146 -2.17 -8.86 23.14
C CYS A 146 -2.38 -8.28 21.73
N ARG A 147 -3.62 -7.96 21.33
CA ARG A 147 -3.95 -7.35 20.04
C ARG A 147 -3.27 -5.99 19.87
N THR A 148 -3.28 -5.19 20.91
CA THR A 148 -2.65 -3.86 20.89
C THR A 148 -1.13 -3.97 20.81
N PHE A 149 -0.52 -4.81 21.62
CA PHE A 149 0.93 -4.98 21.69
C PHE A 149 1.49 -5.59 20.39
N TYR A 150 0.98 -6.76 19.98
CA TYR A 150 1.50 -7.42 18.78
C TYR A 150 1.05 -6.75 17.48
N GLY A 151 -0.12 -6.11 17.46
CA GLY A 151 -0.54 -5.31 16.32
C GLY A 151 0.46 -4.17 16.04
N ALA A 152 0.89 -3.45 17.06
CA ALA A 152 1.87 -2.37 16.91
C ALA A 152 3.28 -2.89 16.59
N THR A 153 3.73 -3.94 17.31
CA THR A 153 5.08 -4.52 17.15
C THR A 153 5.26 -5.10 15.74
N ASP A 154 4.31 -5.92 15.28
CA ASP A 154 4.40 -6.60 13.99
C ASP A 154 4.21 -5.61 12.82
N CYS A 155 3.42 -4.54 13.03
CA CYS A 155 3.35 -3.43 12.09
C CYS A 155 4.71 -2.76 11.90
N GLY A 156 5.48 -2.57 12.97
CA GLY A 156 6.84 -2.04 12.90
C GLY A 156 7.77 -2.89 12.03
N ASN A 157 7.67 -4.22 12.11
CA ASN A 157 8.45 -5.14 11.28
C ASN A 157 8.14 -4.96 9.79
N VAL A 158 6.86 -4.89 9.43
CA VAL A 158 6.41 -4.66 8.04
C VAL A 158 6.85 -3.28 7.55
N SER A 159 6.64 -2.24 8.35
CA SER A 159 7.01 -0.86 8.01
C SER A 159 8.51 -0.71 7.78
N GLN A 160 9.35 -1.36 8.59
CA GLN A 160 10.80 -1.33 8.39
C GLN A 160 11.22 -2.01 7.09
N ASN A 161 10.60 -3.13 6.71
CA ASN A 161 10.84 -3.77 5.41
C ASN A 161 10.52 -2.80 4.26
N VAL A 162 9.41 -2.04 4.36
CA VAL A 162 9.08 -0.99 3.37
C VAL A 162 10.16 0.09 3.32
N TYR A 163 10.65 0.57 4.45
CA TYR A 163 11.72 1.56 4.47
C TYR A 163 12.99 1.08 3.78
N LEU A 164 13.42 -0.15 4.05
CA LEU A 164 14.63 -0.73 3.46
C LEU A 164 14.45 -0.96 1.95
N PHE A 165 13.28 -1.45 1.54
CA PHE A 165 12.96 -1.57 0.13
C PHE A 165 13.00 -0.19 -0.57
N CYS A 166 12.34 0.81 -0.02
CA CYS A 166 12.33 2.16 -0.58
C CYS A 166 13.74 2.74 -0.68
N ALA A 167 14.58 2.58 0.33
CA ALA A 167 15.98 2.98 0.28
C ALA A 167 16.72 2.30 -0.88
N SER A 168 16.53 0.98 -1.05
CA SER A 168 17.17 0.21 -2.12
C SER A 168 16.71 0.61 -3.53
N GLN A 169 15.50 1.14 -3.66
CA GLN A 169 14.89 1.55 -4.94
C GLN A 169 14.92 3.07 -5.15
N LYS A 170 15.56 3.82 -4.27
CA LYS A 170 15.60 5.30 -4.29
C LYS A 170 14.20 5.93 -4.28
N LEU A 171 13.28 5.31 -3.56
CA LEU A 171 11.94 5.82 -3.31
C LEU A 171 11.91 6.61 -2.01
N HIS A 172 11.05 7.61 -1.95
CA HIS A 172 10.71 8.34 -0.74
C HIS A 172 9.61 7.63 0.03
N THR A 173 9.71 7.63 1.36
CA THR A 173 8.69 7.07 2.25
C THR A 173 8.79 7.62 3.67
N VAL A 174 7.68 7.58 4.39
CA VAL A 174 7.58 7.92 5.82
C VAL A 174 6.46 7.14 6.49
N ALA A 175 6.73 6.50 7.63
CA ALA A 175 5.68 5.94 8.47
C ALA A 175 4.95 7.07 9.21
N ILE A 176 3.62 7.10 9.13
CA ILE A 176 2.77 8.12 9.77
C ILE A 176 1.75 7.49 10.70
N GLY A 177 1.67 8.02 11.94
CA GLY A 177 0.62 7.66 12.89
C GLY A 177 -0.64 8.53 12.76
N MET A 178 -0.55 9.67 12.07
CA MET A 178 -1.66 10.61 11.85
C MET A 178 -2.53 10.18 10.67
N ILE A 179 -3.19 9.02 10.83
CA ILE A 179 -4.19 8.46 9.90
C ILE A 179 -5.59 8.63 10.50
N ASP A 180 -6.60 8.63 9.66
CA ASP A 180 -7.99 8.64 10.10
C ASP A 180 -8.51 7.22 10.32
N ARG A 181 -8.26 6.68 11.51
CA ARG A 181 -8.60 5.29 11.83
C ARG A 181 -10.09 4.98 11.72
N GLU A 182 -10.93 5.93 12.10
CA GLU A 182 -12.38 5.77 12.05
C GLU A 182 -12.87 5.72 10.60
N ALA A 183 -12.46 6.68 9.77
CA ALA A 183 -12.79 6.72 8.34
C ALA A 183 -12.29 5.46 7.62
N ILE A 184 -11.04 5.05 7.89
CA ILE A 184 -10.44 3.83 7.31
C ILE A 184 -11.25 2.59 7.71
N THR A 185 -11.55 2.41 9.00
CA THR A 185 -12.29 1.24 9.49
C THR A 185 -13.69 1.15 8.86
N LYS A 186 -14.38 2.30 8.76
CA LYS A 186 -15.70 2.40 8.14
C LYS A 186 -15.65 2.09 6.65
N LEU A 187 -14.67 2.66 5.92
CA LEU A 187 -14.49 2.43 4.48
C LEU A 187 -14.21 0.97 4.16
N LEU A 188 -13.27 0.36 4.92
CA LEU A 188 -12.81 -1.00 4.67
C LEU A 188 -13.74 -2.07 5.26
N LYS A 189 -14.66 -1.70 6.16
CA LYS A 189 -15.58 -2.61 6.88
C LYS A 189 -14.84 -3.77 7.56
N ILE A 190 -13.75 -3.45 8.24
CA ILE A 190 -12.85 -4.44 8.85
C ILE A 190 -13.14 -4.65 10.34
N ASN A 191 -12.93 -5.88 10.82
CA ASN A 191 -12.76 -6.18 12.23
C ASN A 191 -11.27 -6.11 12.58
N GLY A 192 -10.77 -4.92 12.91
CA GLY A 192 -9.34 -4.70 13.12
C GLY A 192 -9.00 -3.24 13.37
N LYS A 193 -7.72 -2.98 13.57
CA LYS A 193 -7.21 -1.66 13.90
C LYS A 193 -6.19 -1.18 12.86
N PRO A 194 -6.46 -0.09 12.14
CA PRO A 194 -5.43 0.58 11.35
C PRO A 194 -4.33 1.12 12.27
N ILE A 195 -3.09 0.71 12.08
CA ILE A 195 -1.96 1.04 12.96
C ILE A 195 -1.19 2.25 12.43
N LEU A 196 -0.63 2.12 11.23
CA LEU A 196 0.16 3.16 10.56
C LEU A 196 -0.26 3.29 9.10
N GLY A 197 -0.06 4.50 8.54
CA GLY A 197 0.03 4.73 7.12
C GLY A 197 1.50 4.86 6.69
N GLN A 198 1.80 4.54 5.43
CA GLN A 198 3.14 4.73 4.87
C GLN A 198 3.02 5.14 3.40
N PRO A 199 3.03 6.46 3.12
CA PRO A 199 3.07 6.97 1.75
C PRO A 199 4.42 6.65 1.09
N ILE A 200 4.37 6.35 -0.21
CA ILE A 200 5.52 5.95 -1.03
C ILE A 200 5.41 6.62 -2.39
N GLY A 201 6.53 7.06 -2.92
CA GLY A 201 6.61 7.63 -4.26
C GLY A 201 8.05 7.89 -4.68
N PHE A 202 8.22 8.29 -5.92
CA PHE A 202 9.53 8.78 -6.39
C PHE A 202 9.85 10.14 -5.76
N PRO A 203 11.13 10.50 -5.64
CA PRO A 203 11.55 11.87 -5.33
C PRO A 203 10.88 12.89 -6.26
N LYS A 204 10.60 14.08 -5.73
CA LYS A 204 10.08 15.20 -6.50
C LYS A 204 11.17 15.93 -7.24
#